data_8335281a1231a37e61a2e24911f8f6a8
#
_entry.id   8335281a1231a37e61a2e24911f8f6a8
#
_cell.length_a   1.000
_cell.length_b   1.000
_cell.length_c   1.000
_cell.angle_alpha   90.00
_cell.angle_beta   90.00
_cell.angle_gamma   90.00
#
_symmetry.space_group_name_H-M   'P 1'
#
loop_
_entity.id
_entity.type
_entity.pdbx_description
1 polymer ?
#
loop_
_entity_poly.entity_id
_entity_poly.type
_entity_poly.pdbx_seq_one_letter_code
_entity_poly.pdbx_strand_id
1 'polypeptide(L)'
;MQRLYPNVVWRKDKTQKKVYLTFDDGPIPECTPQILDILKAYGVKASFFMVGENAVRYGQLLARIREEGHAIGNHTYHHLRGWKCGVDAYVEDVEKASKVLETKLFRPPHGRMGGRQKKALLERGYTICLWDVLTHDYNSRYTVEHMMRVVRKYVRNGSIITCHDSLKSKDRILELLPQMIAYLRSEGYEFATL
;
A
#
# COMPACT_ATOMS: atom_id res chain seq x y z
N MET A 1 16.92 7.19 -0.46
CA MET A 1 15.77 7.28 -1.38
C MET A 1 14.92 8.55 -1.19
N GLN A 2 14.65 9.02 0.04
CA GLN A 2 13.87 10.27 0.26
C GLN A 2 14.42 11.50 -0.48
N ARG A 3 15.74 11.63 -0.59
CA ARG A 3 16.39 12.74 -1.34
C ARG A 3 16.12 12.70 -2.87
N LEU A 4 15.76 11.54 -3.43
CA LEU A 4 15.50 11.37 -4.87
C LEU A 4 14.09 11.78 -5.28
N TYR A 5 13.15 11.77 -4.35
CA TYR A 5 11.75 12.11 -4.60
C TYR A 5 11.26 13.17 -3.58
N PRO A 6 11.66 14.44 -3.72
CA PRO A 6 11.02 15.53 -2.97
C PRO A 6 9.53 15.62 -3.37
N ASN A 7 8.69 16.09 -2.46
CA ASN A 7 7.22 16.17 -2.64
C ASN A 7 6.50 14.82 -2.75
N VAL A 8 7.07 13.77 -2.14
CA VAL A 8 6.45 12.45 -2.00
C VAL A 8 6.31 12.15 -0.52
N VAL A 9 5.19 11.57 -0.13
CA VAL A 9 4.93 11.18 1.25
C VAL A 9 5.64 9.85 1.53
N TRP A 10 6.60 9.87 2.47
CA TRP A 10 7.31 8.68 2.92
C TRP A 10 6.90 8.25 4.32
N ARG A 11 6.43 9.20 5.10
CA ARG A 11 6.01 9.06 6.48
C ARG A 11 5.06 10.20 6.83
N LYS A 12 4.08 9.96 7.67
CA LYS A 12 3.11 10.96 8.13
C LYS A 12 3.65 11.70 9.37
N ASP A 13 2.75 12.31 10.12
CA ASP A 13 3.08 13.10 11.31
C ASP A 13 3.96 12.32 12.29
N LYS A 14 5.13 12.87 12.60
CA LYS A 14 6.14 12.28 13.47
C LYS A 14 5.87 12.49 14.95
N THR A 15 4.95 13.38 15.29
CA THR A 15 4.59 13.72 16.69
C THR A 15 3.54 12.76 17.24
N GLN A 16 2.72 12.16 16.38
CA GLN A 16 1.66 11.23 16.76
C GLN A 16 2.15 9.79 16.74
N LYS A 17 1.83 9.02 17.77
CA LYS A 17 2.15 7.58 17.84
C LYS A 17 1.17 6.76 16.99
N LYS A 18 1.15 7.07 15.69
CA LYS A 18 0.30 6.43 14.67
C LYS A 18 1.15 5.72 13.63
N VAL A 19 0.59 4.63 13.10
CA VAL A 19 1.14 3.88 11.96
C VAL A 19 0.06 3.67 10.90
N TYR A 20 0.52 3.49 9.67
CA TYR A 20 -0.33 3.37 8.49
C TYR A 20 -0.01 2.05 7.80
N LEU A 21 -0.88 1.05 7.99
CA LEU A 21 -0.79 -0.20 7.24
C LEU A 21 -1.25 0.01 5.81
N THR A 22 -0.45 -0.44 4.87
CA THR A 22 -0.80 -0.34 3.45
C THR A 22 -0.58 -1.67 2.74
N PHE A 23 -1.44 -1.98 1.77
CA PHE A 23 -1.39 -3.19 0.95
C PHE A 23 -1.34 -2.79 -0.52
N ASP A 24 -0.43 -3.40 -1.27
CA ASP A 24 -0.21 -3.16 -2.69
C ASP A 24 -0.57 -4.43 -3.50
N ASP A 25 -0.87 -4.27 -4.79
CA ASP A 25 -1.09 -5.28 -5.83
C ASP A 25 -2.52 -5.83 -5.96
N GLY A 26 -3.31 -5.86 -4.91
CA GLY A 26 -4.69 -6.38 -4.94
C GLY A 26 -5.69 -5.50 -5.72
N PRO A 27 -6.99 -5.75 -5.53
CA PRO A 27 -7.56 -6.85 -4.76
C PRO A 27 -7.51 -8.18 -5.51
N ILE A 28 -7.33 -9.29 -4.80
CA ILE A 28 -7.45 -10.66 -5.34
C ILE A 28 -8.24 -11.56 -4.39
N PRO A 29 -9.07 -12.49 -4.92
CA PRO A 29 -9.95 -13.32 -4.09
C PRO A 29 -9.18 -14.30 -3.19
N GLU A 30 -7.96 -14.67 -3.57
CA GLU A 30 -7.15 -15.64 -2.84
C GLU A 30 -6.52 -15.07 -1.56
N CYS A 31 -6.43 -13.75 -1.40
CA CYS A 31 -5.70 -13.11 -0.31
C CYS A 31 -6.47 -11.96 0.35
N THR A 32 -7.02 -11.04 -0.44
CA THR A 32 -7.65 -9.81 0.08
C THR A 32 -8.77 -10.07 1.09
N PRO A 33 -9.70 -11.06 0.87
CA PRO A 33 -10.76 -11.32 1.84
C PRO A 33 -10.26 -11.69 3.23
N GLN A 34 -9.23 -12.55 3.32
CA GLN A 34 -8.67 -12.98 4.60
C GLN A 34 -7.96 -11.81 5.32
N ILE A 35 -7.29 -10.93 4.58
CA ILE A 35 -6.70 -9.70 5.15
C ILE A 35 -7.81 -8.82 5.74
N LEU A 36 -8.92 -8.62 5.03
CA LEU A 36 -10.05 -7.83 5.51
C LEU A 36 -10.67 -8.45 6.77
N ASP A 37 -10.82 -9.77 6.82
CA ASP A 37 -11.32 -10.48 8.01
C ASP A 37 -10.41 -10.26 9.23
N ILE A 38 -9.10 -10.34 9.05
CA ILE A 38 -8.13 -10.06 10.11
C ILE A 38 -8.24 -8.58 10.55
N LEU A 39 -8.22 -7.63 9.63
CA LEU A 39 -8.33 -6.21 9.95
C LEU A 39 -9.62 -5.91 10.71
N LYS A 40 -10.74 -6.51 10.30
CA LYS A 40 -12.04 -6.38 10.96
C LYS A 40 -12.01 -6.96 12.36
N ALA A 41 -11.47 -8.17 12.55
CA ALA A 41 -11.35 -8.81 13.86
C ALA A 41 -10.53 -7.99 14.86
N TYR A 42 -9.52 -7.29 14.36
CA TYR A 42 -8.71 -6.39 15.18
C TYR A 42 -9.24 -4.94 15.21
N GLY A 43 -10.33 -4.60 14.52
CA GLY A 43 -10.85 -3.22 14.46
C GLY A 43 -9.83 -2.23 13.88
N VAL A 44 -9.02 -2.65 12.90
CA VAL A 44 -7.98 -1.84 12.24
C VAL A 44 -8.43 -1.44 10.85
N LYS A 45 -8.19 -0.17 10.49
CA LYS A 45 -8.35 0.31 9.11
C LYS A 45 -6.98 0.46 8.45
N ALA A 46 -6.93 0.20 7.14
CA ALA A 46 -5.71 0.23 6.34
C ALA A 46 -5.94 0.98 5.02
N SER A 47 -4.88 1.15 4.21
CA SER A 47 -4.98 1.74 2.87
C SER A 47 -4.55 0.74 1.82
N PHE A 48 -5.37 0.53 0.79
CA PHE A 48 -5.12 -0.44 -0.28
C PHE A 48 -4.77 0.28 -1.58
N PHE A 49 -3.54 0.12 -2.04
CA PHE A 49 -3.08 0.60 -3.35
C PHE A 49 -3.34 -0.46 -4.40
N MET A 50 -4.46 -0.30 -5.08
CA MET A 50 -5.00 -1.34 -5.95
C MET A 50 -4.55 -1.20 -7.40
N VAL A 51 -4.34 -2.33 -8.05
CA VAL A 51 -4.21 -2.44 -9.50
C VAL A 51 -5.60 -2.27 -10.11
N GLY A 52 -5.77 -1.31 -11.03
CA GLY A 52 -7.07 -0.95 -11.58
C GLY A 52 -7.76 -2.12 -12.30
N GLU A 53 -7.01 -2.93 -13.03
CA GLU A 53 -7.53 -4.14 -13.69
C GLU A 53 -8.11 -5.13 -12.68
N ASN A 54 -7.43 -5.35 -11.54
CA ASN A 54 -7.94 -6.21 -10.47
C ASN A 54 -9.19 -5.63 -9.82
N ALA A 55 -9.23 -4.31 -9.60
CA ALA A 55 -10.40 -3.64 -9.03
C ALA A 55 -11.64 -3.77 -9.94
N VAL A 56 -11.47 -3.71 -11.26
CA VAL A 56 -12.55 -3.97 -12.22
C VAL A 56 -12.97 -5.44 -12.18
N ARG A 57 -12.00 -6.35 -12.25
CA ARG A 57 -12.25 -7.80 -12.27
C ARG A 57 -12.94 -8.31 -11.00
N TYR A 58 -12.58 -7.74 -9.86
CA TYR A 58 -13.07 -8.14 -8.54
C TYR A 58 -13.82 -6.99 -7.84
N GLY A 59 -14.75 -6.37 -8.55
CA GLY A 59 -15.52 -5.22 -8.08
C GLY A 59 -16.20 -5.41 -6.71
N GLN A 60 -16.59 -6.64 -6.37
CA GLN A 60 -17.17 -6.96 -5.06
C GLN A 60 -16.13 -6.77 -3.93
N LEU A 61 -14.84 -7.05 -4.18
CA LEU A 61 -13.79 -6.82 -3.19
C LEU A 61 -13.51 -5.32 -3.04
N LEU A 62 -13.51 -4.57 -4.14
CA LEU A 62 -13.42 -3.11 -4.10
C LEU A 62 -14.57 -2.51 -3.28
N ALA A 63 -15.81 -2.96 -3.50
CA ALA A 63 -16.97 -2.53 -2.72
C ALA A 63 -16.79 -2.84 -1.22
N ARG A 64 -16.41 -4.07 -0.89
CA ARG A 64 -16.16 -4.49 0.49
C ARG A 64 -15.08 -3.63 1.19
N ILE A 65 -13.97 -3.33 0.49
CA ILE A 65 -12.91 -2.48 1.03
C ILE A 65 -13.43 -1.08 1.38
N ARG A 66 -14.30 -0.50 0.50
CA ARG A 66 -14.96 0.79 0.75
C ARG A 66 -15.92 0.73 1.93
N GLU A 67 -16.82 -0.25 1.94
CA GLU A 67 -17.85 -0.43 2.98
C GLU A 67 -17.23 -0.65 4.35
N GLU A 68 -16.12 -1.36 4.42
CA GLU A 68 -15.40 -1.56 5.67
C GLU A 68 -14.56 -0.34 6.09
N GLY A 69 -14.59 0.77 5.34
CA GLY A 69 -13.97 2.06 5.70
C GLY A 69 -12.46 2.09 5.57
N HIS A 70 -11.89 1.30 4.66
CA HIS A 70 -10.48 1.39 4.29
C HIS A 70 -10.25 2.48 3.25
N ALA A 71 -9.05 3.09 3.24
CA ALA A 71 -8.68 4.04 2.20
C ALA A 71 -8.25 3.33 0.91
N ILE A 72 -8.57 3.95 -0.23
CA ILE A 72 -8.23 3.43 -1.55
C ILE A 72 -7.15 4.29 -2.17
N GLY A 73 -6.08 3.66 -2.63
CA GLY A 73 -5.00 4.23 -3.42
C GLY A 73 -4.91 3.56 -4.79
N ASN A 74 -4.28 4.24 -5.71
CA ASN A 74 -4.05 3.81 -7.09
C ASN A 74 -2.64 3.24 -7.24
N HIS A 75 -2.54 2.03 -7.84
CA HIS A 75 -1.28 1.33 -8.14
C HIS A 75 -1.08 1.10 -9.64
N THR A 76 -1.52 2.06 -10.49
CA THR A 76 -1.67 1.98 -11.94
C THR A 76 -2.79 1.01 -12.36
N TYR A 77 -3.19 1.02 -13.64
CA TYR A 77 -4.24 0.11 -14.11
C TYR A 77 -3.68 -1.29 -14.41
N HIS A 78 -2.51 -1.37 -15.06
CA HIS A 78 -1.87 -2.64 -15.47
C HIS A 78 -0.60 -2.96 -14.68
N HIS A 79 -0.39 -2.38 -13.49
CA HIS A 79 0.82 -2.54 -12.67
C HIS A 79 2.10 -2.20 -13.46
N LEU A 80 2.09 -1.07 -14.21
CA LEU A 80 3.16 -0.67 -15.11
C LEU A 80 4.45 -0.30 -14.36
N ARG A 81 5.57 -0.75 -14.91
CA ARG A 81 6.90 -0.32 -14.47
C ARG A 81 7.24 1.03 -15.08
N GLY A 82 7.20 2.11 -14.30
CA GLY A 82 7.41 3.47 -14.80
C GLY A 82 8.66 3.65 -15.64
N TRP A 83 9.77 3.00 -15.29
CA TRP A 83 11.03 3.07 -16.06
C TRP A 83 11.03 2.31 -17.39
N LYS A 84 9.97 1.55 -17.71
CA LYS A 84 9.82 0.79 -18.95
C LYS A 84 8.85 1.41 -19.93
N CYS A 85 8.22 2.54 -19.60
CA CYS A 85 7.24 3.21 -20.47
C CYS A 85 7.44 4.72 -20.50
N GLY A 86 6.93 5.35 -21.56
CA GLY A 86 6.93 6.80 -21.73
C GLY A 86 6.07 7.51 -20.68
N VAL A 87 6.20 8.84 -20.63
CA VAL A 87 5.47 9.66 -19.66
C VAL A 87 3.97 9.56 -19.91
N ASP A 88 3.53 9.78 -21.15
CA ASP A 88 2.11 9.85 -21.49
C ASP A 88 1.41 8.50 -21.24
N ALA A 89 1.98 7.40 -21.70
CA ALA A 89 1.45 6.06 -21.48
C ALA A 89 1.35 5.71 -19.98
N TYR A 90 2.33 6.14 -19.18
CA TYR A 90 2.28 5.91 -17.74
C TYR A 90 1.18 6.72 -17.06
N VAL A 91 1.07 8.00 -17.42
CA VAL A 91 0.05 8.90 -16.86
C VAL A 91 -1.34 8.44 -17.25
N GLU A 92 -1.53 8.06 -18.52
CA GLU A 92 -2.81 7.53 -19.01
C GLU A 92 -3.25 6.27 -18.24
N ASP A 93 -2.30 5.36 -17.97
CA ASP A 93 -2.57 4.15 -17.20
C ASP A 93 -2.95 4.46 -15.74
N VAL A 94 -2.29 5.44 -15.12
CA VAL A 94 -2.65 5.94 -13.79
C VAL A 94 -4.04 6.59 -13.81
N GLU A 95 -4.35 7.43 -14.79
CA GLU A 95 -5.65 8.08 -14.90
C GLU A 95 -6.78 7.08 -15.17
N LYS A 96 -6.52 6.05 -15.98
CA LYS A 96 -7.45 4.93 -16.21
C LYS A 96 -7.81 4.24 -14.88
N ALA A 97 -6.82 3.95 -14.04
CA ALA A 97 -7.08 3.37 -12.72
C ALA A 97 -7.82 4.34 -11.80
N SER A 98 -7.49 5.64 -11.84
CA SER A 98 -8.17 6.64 -11.00
C SER A 98 -9.67 6.79 -11.30
N LYS A 99 -10.08 6.56 -12.55
CA LYS A 99 -11.52 6.58 -12.92
C LYS A 99 -12.30 5.44 -12.26
N VAL A 100 -11.65 4.28 -12.06
CA VAL A 100 -12.25 3.11 -11.41
C VAL A 100 -12.22 3.25 -9.89
N LEU A 101 -11.07 3.71 -9.36
CA LEU A 101 -10.78 3.75 -7.93
C LEU A 101 -11.28 5.03 -7.25
N GLU A 102 -11.58 6.08 -8.01
CA GLU A 102 -12.05 7.39 -7.55
C GLU A 102 -11.10 8.02 -6.53
N THR A 103 -9.80 7.95 -6.79
CA THR A 103 -8.76 8.44 -5.88
C THR A 103 -7.63 9.15 -6.62
N LYS A 104 -7.02 10.12 -5.93
CA LYS A 104 -5.75 10.77 -6.32
C LYS A 104 -4.59 10.36 -5.40
N LEU A 105 -4.82 9.49 -4.43
CA LEU A 105 -3.74 8.86 -3.67
C LEU A 105 -3.08 7.80 -4.56
N PHE A 106 -1.77 7.93 -4.78
CA PHE A 106 -1.05 7.10 -5.76
C PHE A 106 0.24 6.53 -5.18
N ARG A 107 0.52 5.28 -5.51
CA ARG A 107 1.81 4.63 -5.26
C ARG A 107 2.32 4.00 -6.55
N PRO A 108 3.55 4.33 -7.01
CA PRO A 108 4.10 3.70 -8.20
C PRO A 108 4.45 2.24 -7.93
N PRO A 109 4.15 1.31 -8.88
CA PRO A 109 4.62 -0.06 -8.80
C PRO A 109 6.12 -0.15 -8.55
N HIS A 110 6.52 -1.08 -7.69
CA HIS A 110 7.90 -1.26 -7.23
C HIS A 110 8.53 -0.03 -6.54
N GLY A 111 7.75 0.97 -6.13
CA GLY A 111 8.21 2.22 -5.54
C GLY A 111 9.03 3.11 -6.48
N ARG A 112 8.94 2.93 -7.81
CA ARG A 112 9.83 3.59 -8.78
C ARG A 112 9.07 4.14 -9.98
N MET A 113 9.39 5.38 -10.36
CA MET A 113 8.90 6.05 -11.56
C MET A 113 9.93 7.08 -12.05
N GLY A 114 9.79 7.53 -13.29
CA GLY A 114 10.62 8.59 -13.85
C GLY A 114 10.31 9.96 -13.25
N GLY A 115 11.31 10.85 -13.21
CA GLY A 115 11.14 12.22 -12.70
C GLY A 115 10.08 13.03 -13.46
N ARG A 116 10.00 12.84 -14.81
CA ARG A 116 8.97 13.47 -15.64
C ARG A 116 7.56 12.92 -15.35
N GLN A 117 7.44 11.60 -15.13
CA GLN A 117 6.18 10.97 -14.72
C GLN A 117 5.71 11.51 -13.38
N LYS A 118 6.61 11.59 -12.38
CA LYS A 118 6.34 12.21 -11.09
C LYS A 118 5.81 13.62 -11.22
N LYS A 119 6.51 14.48 -11.99
CA LYS A 119 6.10 15.86 -12.21
C LYS A 119 4.69 15.93 -12.81
N ALA A 120 4.44 15.17 -13.88
CA ALA A 120 3.15 15.14 -14.56
C ALA A 120 1.99 14.69 -13.65
N LEU A 121 2.23 13.74 -12.74
CA LEU A 121 1.22 13.29 -11.78
C LEU A 121 0.97 14.33 -10.66
N LEU A 122 2.02 14.97 -10.14
CA LEU A 122 1.88 16.04 -9.15
C LEU A 122 1.08 17.23 -9.71
N GLU A 123 1.35 17.63 -10.96
CA GLU A 123 0.61 18.70 -11.66
C GLU A 123 -0.88 18.35 -11.89
N ARG A 124 -1.23 17.08 -11.91
CA ARG A 124 -2.61 16.57 -11.99
C ARG A 124 -3.27 16.34 -10.61
N GLY A 125 -2.62 16.81 -9.55
CA GLY A 125 -3.16 16.76 -8.18
C GLY A 125 -3.02 15.39 -7.50
N TYR A 126 -2.16 14.49 -7.98
CA TYR A 126 -1.91 13.24 -7.28
C TYR A 126 -1.06 13.45 -6.04
N THR A 127 -1.45 12.81 -4.94
CA THR A 127 -0.61 12.65 -3.75
C THR A 127 0.18 11.35 -3.88
N ILE A 128 1.49 11.46 -4.10
CA ILE A 128 2.35 10.29 -4.27
C ILE A 128 2.83 9.82 -2.90
N CYS A 129 2.55 8.57 -2.56
CA CYS A 129 2.87 7.97 -1.29
C CYS A 129 3.76 6.75 -1.48
N LEU A 130 4.92 6.76 -0.82
CA LEU A 130 5.80 5.60 -0.69
C LEU A 130 5.73 5.04 0.74
N TRP A 131 6.84 4.54 1.27
CA TRP A 131 6.91 3.93 2.60
C TRP A 131 8.27 4.19 3.25
N ASP A 132 8.33 4.05 4.56
CA ASP A 132 9.59 3.97 5.30
C ASP A 132 9.86 2.55 5.86
N VAL A 133 8.83 1.70 5.92
CA VAL A 133 9.00 0.30 6.31
C VAL A 133 8.40 -0.63 5.25
N LEU A 134 9.19 -1.55 4.75
CA LEU A 134 8.76 -2.59 3.79
C LEU A 134 8.95 -3.97 4.44
N THR A 135 7.88 -4.73 4.50
CA THR A 135 7.91 -6.07 5.14
C THR A 135 8.65 -7.12 4.33
N HIS A 136 8.73 -6.92 3.00
CA HIS A 136 9.23 -7.91 2.04
C HIS A 136 8.44 -9.23 2.03
N ASP A 137 7.17 -9.22 2.37
CA ASP A 137 6.28 -10.36 2.45
C ASP A 137 6.11 -11.14 1.12
N TYR A 138 6.37 -10.49 -0.01
CA TYR A 138 6.42 -11.12 -1.33
C TYR A 138 7.69 -11.97 -1.57
N ASN A 139 8.71 -11.86 -0.72
CA ASN A 139 9.98 -12.55 -0.91
C ASN A 139 10.02 -13.85 -0.10
N SER A 140 9.97 -14.99 -0.79
CA SER A 140 9.97 -16.33 -0.18
C SER A 140 11.24 -16.68 0.62
N ARG A 141 12.31 -15.90 0.49
CA ARG A 141 13.55 -16.07 1.27
C ARG A 141 13.42 -15.57 2.71
N TYR A 142 12.44 -14.75 3.02
CA TYR A 142 12.25 -14.17 4.35
C TYR A 142 11.15 -14.91 5.11
N THR A 143 11.43 -15.22 6.35
CA THR A 143 10.48 -15.79 7.30
C THR A 143 9.65 -14.70 7.95
N VAL A 144 8.52 -15.04 8.53
CA VAL A 144 7.67 -14.11 9.29
C VAL A 144 8.45 -13.50 10.45
N GLU A 145 9.30 -14.28 11.14
CA GLU A 145 10.17 -13.75 12.20
C GLU A 145 11.16 -12.71 11.68
N HIS A 146 11.71 -12.88 10.48
CA HIS A 146 12.55 -11.85 9.86
C HIS A 146 11.75 -10.56 9.61
N MET A 147 10.53 -10.68 9.09
CA MET A 147 9.64 -9.53 8.84
C MET A 147 9.28 -8.82 10.15
N MET A 148 8.97 -9.56 11.20
CA MET A 148 8.73 -8.99 12.54
C MET A 148 9.95 -8.28 13.10
N ARG A 149 11.18 -8.78 12.86
CA ARG A 149 12.42 -8.05 13.23
C ARG A 149 12.53 -6.72 12.48
N VAL A 150 12.16 -6.67 11.20
CA VAL A 150 12.13 -5.42 10.43
C VAL A 150 11.11 -4.44 11.05
N VAL A 151 9.92 -4.91 11.37
CA VAL A 151 8.86 -4.10 12.02
C VAL A 151 9.37 -3.55 13.35
N ARG A 152 9.87 -4.40 14.24
CA ARG A 152 10.38 -4.00 15.57
C ARG A 152 11.51 -2.97 15.48
N LYS A 153 12.38 -3.11 14.49
CA LYS A 153 13.58 -2.26 14.35
C LYS A 153 13.30 -0.90 13.72
N TYR A 154 12.38 -0.82 12.76
CA TYR A 154 12.26 0.35 11.90
C TYR A 154 10.95 1.12 12.05
N VAL A 155 9.89 0.53 12.62
CA VAL A 155 8.64 1.26 12.84
C VAL A 155 8.84 2.35 13.88
N ARG A 156 8.25 3.50 13.59
CA ARG A 156 8.30 4.71 14.42
C ARG A 156 7.07 5.57 14.12
N ASN A 157 6.87 6.62 14.89
CA ASN A 157 5.73 7.53 14.74
C ASN A 157 5.54 7.98 13.29
N GLY A 158 4.34 7.81 12.77
CA GLY A 158 3.99 8.17 11.41
C GLY A 158 4.43 7.17 10.32
N SER A 159 4.99 6.02 10.70
CA SER A 159 5.46 5.01 9.73
C SER A 159 4.37 4.53 8.80
N ILE A 160 4.68 4.53 7.50
CA ILE A 160 3.90 3.86 6.46
C ILE A 160 4.55 2.50 6.23
N ILE A 161 3.80 1.44 6.56
CA ILE A 161 4.25 0.05 6.48
C ILE A 161 3.63 -0.58 5.24
N THR A 162 4.45 -1.05 4.32
CA THR A 162 3.97 -1.69 3.09
C THR A 162 4.03 -3.21 3.21
N CYS A 163 2.87 -3.79 2.97
CA CYS A 163 2.58 -5.20 2.75
C CYS A 163 1.97 -5.38 1.35
N HIS A 164 1.68 -6.61 0.97
CA HIS A 164 1.07 -6.90 -0.32
C HIS A 164 -0.09 -7.89 -0.16
N ASP A 165 -1.20 -7.64 -0.85
CA ASP A 165 -2.31 -8.58 -0.98
C ASP A 165 -2.24 -9.27 -2.35
N SER A 166 -1.22 -10.09 -2.52
CA SER A 166 -0.90 -10.81 -3.75
C SER A 166 -0.65 -12.31 -3.49
N LEU A 167 -0.71 -13.13 -4.55
CA LEU A 167 -0.44 -14.58 -4.43
C LEU A 167 0.94 -14.88 -3.84
N LYS A 168 1.93 -14.02 -4.13
CA LYS A 168 3.30 -14.22 -3.64
C LYS A 168 3.44 -13.97 -2.14
N SER A 169 2.62 -13.11 -1.59
CA SER A 169 2.67 -12.71 -0.18
C SER A 169 1.69 -13.47 0.71
N LYS A 170 0.64 -14.07 0.13
CA LYS A 170 -0.51 -14.64 0.82
C LYS A 170 -0.18 -15.34 2.14
N ASP A 171 0.57 -16.43 2.08
CA ASP A 171 0.79 -17.26 3.28
C ASP A 171 1.55 -16.48 4.37
N ARG A 172 2.53 -15.68 3.97
CA ARG A 172 3.33 -14.88 4.89
C ARG A 172 2.58 -13.70 5.48
N ILE A 173 1.80 -12.99 4.67
CA ILE A 173 1.05 -11.83 5.17
C ILE A 173 -0.07 -12.25 6.12
N LEU A 174 -0.75 -13.37 5.85
CA LEU A 174 -1.80 -13.87 6.73
C LEU A 174 -1.26 -14.33 8.09
N GLU A 175 -0.02 -14.82 8.15
CA GLU A 175 0.67 -15.15 9.40
C GLU A 175 1.25 -13.90 10.09
N LEU A 176 1.85 -12.98 9.32
CA LEU A 176 2.50 -11.77 9.82
C LEU A 176 1.52 -10.77 10.41
N LEU A 177 0.39 -10.55 9.73
CA LEU A 177 -0.50 -9.42 10.00
C LEU A 177 -1.06 -9.41 11.44
N PRO A 178 -1.60 -10.54 11.99
CA PRO A 178 -2.07 -10.56 13.38
C PRO A 178 -0.94 -10.31 14.39
N GLN A 179 0.26 -10.87 14.16
CA GLN A 179 1.42 -10.67 15.02
C GLN A 179 1.88 -9.21 15.01
N MET A 180 1.92 -8.61 13.83
CA MET A 180 2.31 -7.21 13.63
C MET A 180 1.32 -6.25 14.30
N ILE A 181 0.01 -6.48 14.15
CA ILE A 181 -1.01 -5.66 14.79
C ILE A 181 -0.91 -5.77 16.31
N ALA A 182 -0.82 -6.99 16.85
CA ALA A 182 -0.70 -7.21 18.29
C ALA A 182 0.54 -6.52 18.87
N TYR A 183 1.69 -6.67 18.23
CA TYR A 183 2.94 -6.01 18.64
C TYR A 183 2.82 -4.48 18.60
N LEU A 184 2.36 -3.91 17.50
CA LEU A 184 2.27 -2.45 17.37
C LEU A 184 1.30 -1.85 18.39
N ARG A 185 0.21 -2.54 18.73
CA ARG A 185 -0.68 -2.15 19.83
C ARG A 185 -0.02 -2.22 21.19
N SER A 186 0.72 -3.27 21.49
CA SER A 186 1.45 -3.39 22.76
C SER A 186 2.49 -2.29 22.94
N GLU A 187 3.06 -1.79 21.82
CA GLU A 187 3.91 -0.61 21.79
C GLU A 187 3.13 0.72 21.87
N GLY A 188 1.80 0.69 21.93
CA GLY A 188 0.93 1.86 22.04
C GLY A 188 0.72 2.63 20.73
N TYR A 189 0.91 2.00 19.58
CA TYR A 189 0.58 2.63 18.30
C TYR A 189 -0.92 2.53 17.99
N GLU A 190 -1.46 3.64 17.49
CA GLU A 190 -2.78 3.69 16.84
C GLU A 190 -2.64 3.45 15.35
N PHE A 191 -3.67 2.84 14.75
CA PHE A 191 -3.72 2.61 13.30
C PHE A 191 -4.59 3.66 12.62
N ALA A 192 -4.12 4.19 11.49
CA ALA A 192 -4.84 5.16 10.69
C ALA A 192 -4.70 4.87 9.19
N THR A 193 -5.56 5.49 8.38
CA THR A 193 -5.51 5.46 6.91
C THR A 193 -4.78 6.68 6.36
N LEU A 194 -4.27 6.56 5.13
CA LEU A 194 -3.59 7.64 4.41
C LEU A 194 -4.58 8.68 3.85
#